data_a4750f1bcc19861a11bd77eab7f5e3f6
#
_entry.id   a4750f1bcc19861a11bd77eab7f5e3f6
#
_cell.length_a   1.000
_cell.length_b   1.000
_cell.length_c   1.000
_cell.angle_alpha   90.00
_cell.angle_beta   90.00
_cell.angle_gamma   90.00
#
_symmetry.space_group_name_H-M   'P 1'
#
loop_
_entity.id
_entity.type
_entity.pdbx_description
1 polymer ?
#
loop_
_entity_poly.entity_id
_entity_poly.type
_entity_poly.pdbx_seq_one_letter_code
_entity_poly.pdbx_strand_id
1 'polypeptide(L)'
;MSKVIVVGGGIIGLCSAYYLNKAGHEVTVIDRGTISEGTSFGNAGYISPSHFIPLASPGIVAKGLKWMLSSTSPFYIKPRLDLDLIKWGLTFWRRSARSVMEKNVLPLNQLLQTSRALTTDIKNDLGNSFLMQEVGCLMLYKSAETEKHEIELCAEANALGIETSVFDAKGIQELEPEVEVNVRGGVLYPMDAHLSPSEWMKTLHKKLEEGGVQFLLQTEVLGFEKAGNKVDAVLTDKGKYNCDELVLAAGSWLPVVSKELGVEVLLQAGKGYSMTFADMMKNLKHPSILVDDRVAMTPMGNQLRLGGTMEISGLDSPMLIKRAEAIFKAVKNYYPDLSISFPGKEKIWSGLRPLSPDGLPYIGRHSNYSNLIITGGHAMLGISLAAGSGKLVEEIASNTPTFMDIKPFDPERY
;
A
#
# COMPACT_ATOMS: atom_id res chain seq x y z
N MET A 1 6.97 -13.00 26.61
CA MET A 1 7.74 -13.51 25.45
C MET A 1 6.92 -14.65 24.85
N SER A 2 6.51 -14.54 23.61
CA SER A 2 5.67 -15.52 22.89
C SER A 2 6.35 -15.90 21.58
N LYS A 3 6.05 -17.09 21.08
CA LYS A 3 6.43 -17.52 19.73
C LYS A 3 5.40 -17.00 18.75
N VAL A 4 5.77 -16.03 17.91
CA VAL A 4 4.88 -15.40 16.95
C VAL A 4 5.24 -15.84 15.54
N ILE A 5 4.28 -16.40 14.82
CA ILE A 5 4.43 -16.66 13.38
C ILE A 5 3.74 -15.55 12.61
N VAL A 6 4.46 -14.93 11.67
CA VAL A 6 3.95 -13.95 10.72
C VAL A 6 3.89 -14.59 9.33
N VAL A 7 2.70 -14.79 8.79
CA VAL A 7 2.50 -15.32 7.43
C VAL A 7 2.40 -14.17 6.45
N GLY A 8 3.44 -14.04 5.63
CA GLY A 8 3.62 -12.98 4.63
C GLY A 8 4.82 -12.07 4.93
N GLY A 9 5.84 -12.12 4.09
CA GLY A 9 7.08 -11.32 4.13
C GLY A 9 6.99 -10.01 3.35
N GLY A 10 5.78 -9.49 3.07
CA GLY A 10 5.58 -8.15 2.55
C GLY A 10 5.88 -7.08 3.59
N ILE A 11 5.82 -5.79 3.20
CA ILE A 11 6.19 -4.69 4.10
C ILE A 11 5.36 -4.67 5.40
N ILE A 12 4.09 -5.07 5.35
CA ILE A 12 3.23 -5.15 6.54
C ILE A 12 3.75 -6.22 7.50
N GLY A 13 4.08 -7.42 6.96
CA GLY A 13 4.65 -8.50 7.77
C GLY A 13 6.03 -8.17 8.32
N LEU A 14 6.89 -7.53 7.52
CA LEU A 14 8.23 -7.09 7.98
C LEU A 14 8.16 -6.02 9.07
N CYS A 15 7.27 -5.03 8.95
CA CYS A 15 7.07 -4.03 10.00
C CYS A 15 6.44 -4.65 11.25
N SER A 16 5.51 -5.61 11.10
CA SER A 16 4.98 -6.37 12.24
C SER A 16 6.09 -7.16 12.94
N ALA A 17 6.92 -7.88 12.18
CA ALA A 17 8.06 -8.61 12.73
C ALA A 17 9.07 -7.69 13.43
N TYR A 18 9.30 -6.47 12.88
CA TYR A 18 10.18 -5.47 13.47
C TYR A 18 9.73 -5.06 14.88
N TYR A 19 8.47 -4.69 15.04
CA TYR A 19 7.96 -4.27 16.34
C TYR A 19 7.83 -5.44 17.32
N LEU A 20 7.39 -6.61 16.86
CA LEU A 20 7.32 -7.84 17.66
C LEU A 20 8.69 -8.25 18.18
N ASN A 21 9.71 -8.26 17.34
CA ASN A 21 11.09 -8.58 17.72
C ASN A 21 11.63 -7.55 18.73
N LYS A 22 11.39 -6.26 18.48
CA LYS A 22 11.78 -5.16 19.39
C LYS A 22 11.09 -5.25 20.76
N ALA A 23 9.86 -5.82 20.81
CA ALA A 23 9.15 -6.12 22.07
C ALA A 23 9.63 -7.42 22.76
N GLY A 24 10.58 -8.14 22.17
CA GLY A 24 11.19 -9.34 22.77
C GLY A 24 10.44 -10.64 22.48
N HIS A 25 9.57 -10.69 21.46
CA HIS A 25 8.96 -11.93 20.99
C HIS A 25 9.93 -12.74 20.13
N GLU A 26 9.80 -14.07 20.14
CA GLU A 26 10.46 -14.97 19.20
C GLU A 26 9.65 -15.00 17.92
N VAL A 27 10.19 -14.42 16.83
CA VAL A 27 9.44 -14.19 15.59
C VAL A 27 9.93 -15.10 14.47
N THR A 28 9.00 -15.74 13.77
CA THR A 28 9.24 -16.47 12.51
C THR A 28 8.37 -15.87 11.41
N VAL A 29 8.98 -15.46 10.30
CA VAL A 29 8.28 -14.98 9.10
C VAL A 29 8.26 -16.10 8.07
N ILE A 30 7.06 -16.47 7.59
CA ILE A 30 6.85 -17.47 6.53
C ILE A 30 6.36 -16.76 5.28
N ASP A 31 7.05 -16.95 4.15
CA ASP A 31 6.61 -16.46 2.85
C ASP A 31 6.80 -17.51 1.76
N ARG A 32 5.83 -17.66 0.88
CA ARG A 32 5.88 -18.60 -0.26
C ARG A 32 6.87 -18.19 -1.36
N GLY A 33 7.21 -16.90 -1.41
CA GLY A 33 8.18 -16.35 -2.36
C GLY A 33 9.46 -15.90 -1.67
N THR A 34 10.15 -14.99 -2.32
CA THR A 34 11.26 -14.23 -1.77
C THR A 34 10.78 -12.86 -1.29
N ILE A 35 11.56 -12.18 -0.45
CA ILE A 35 11.26 -10.80 -0.01
C ILE A 35 11.19 -9.82 -1.19
N SER A 36 11.87 -10.11 -2.29
CA SER A 36 12.02 -9.21 -3.45
C SER A 36 10.94 -9.37 -4.55
N GLU A 37 9.98 -10.27 -4.40
CA GLU A 37 9.00 -10.58 -5.45
C GLU A 37 7.60 -10.00 -5.20
N GLY A 38 7.32 -9.62 -3.95
CA GLY A 38 5.98 -9.19 -3.52
C GLY A 38 5.57 -7.79 -3.99
N THR A 39 4.29 -7.50 -3.81
CA THR A 39 3.67 -6.21 -4.19
C THR A 39 4.35 -4.99 -3.56
N SER A 40 4.88 -5.15 -2.36
CA SER A 40 5.57 -4.06 -1.65
C SER A 40 6.86 -3.64 -2.34
N PHE A 41 7.63 -4.58 -2.89
CA PHE A 41 8.94 -4.32 -3.50
C PHE A 41 8.86 -3.38 -4.70
N GLY A 42 7.85 -3.52 -5.55
CA GLY A 42 7.60 -2.67 -6.72
C GLY A 42 6.65 -1.50 -6.48
N ASN A 43 6.30 -1.20 -5.21
CA ASN A 43 5.44 -0.07 -4.85
C ASN A 43 6.07 1.28 -5.24
N ALA A 44 5.24 2.31 -5.42
CA ALA A 44 5.69 3.67 -5.75
C ALA A 44 6.45 4.38 -4.62
N GLY A 45 6.37 3.89 -3.38
CA GLY A 45 7.22 4.38 -2.28
C GLY A 45 6.76 5.64 -1.58
N TYR A 46 5.48 6.00 -1.70
CA TYR A 46 4.92 7.16 -1.00
C TYR A 46 4.66 6.87 0.48
N ILE A 47 4.97 7.85 1.31
CA ILE A 47 4.48 8.00 2.68
C ILE A 47 3.57 9.22 2.66
N SER A 48 2.27 9.02 2.56
CA SER A 48 1.31 10.04 2.13
C SER A 48 0.19 10.28 3.14
N PRO A 49 0.39 11.07 4.20
CA PRO A 49 -0.70 11.62 5.01
C PRO A 49 -1.77 12.35 4.19
N SER A 50 -1.41 12.90 3.02
CA SER A 50 -2.32 13.55 2.08
C SER A 50 -3.42 12.64 1.52
N HIS A 51 -3.24 11.31 1.58
CA HIS A 51 -4.20 10.32 1.06
C HIS A 51 -5.22 9.87 2.12
N PHE A 52 -5.77 10.83 2.85
CA PHE A 52 -6.72 10.60 3.95
C PHE A 52 -8.13 10.22 3.50
N ILE A 53 -8.47 10.38 2.21
CA ILE A 53 -9.77 9.97 1.67
C ILE A 53 -9.71 8.49 1.29
N PRO A 54 -10.58 7.63 1.86
CA PRO A 54 -10.64 6.22 1.50
C PRO A 54 -10.99 6.00 0.03
N LEU A 55 -10.51 4.89 -0.55
CA LEU A 55 -10.82 4.52 -1.94
C LEU A 55 -12.33 4.42 -2.20
N ALA A 56 -13.10 3.92 -1.21
CA ALA A 56 -14.55 3.87 -1.26
C ALA A 56 -15.12 5.27 -0.95
N SER A 57 -15.29 6.09 -1.98
CA SER A 57 -15.77 7.46 -1.89
C SER A 57 -16.96 7.72 -2.83
N PRO A 58 -17.80 8.74 -2.56
CA PRO A 58 -18.94 9.07 -3.40
C PRO A 58 -18.57 9.26 -4.86
N GLY A 59 -19.39 8.70 -5.77
CA GLY A 59 -19.19 8.81 -7.22
C GLY A 59 -18.11 7.90 -7.81
N ILE A 60 -17.28 7.23 -7.00
CA ILE A 60 -16.18 6.39 -7.51
C ILE A 60 -16.68 5.22 -8.35
N VAL A 61 -17.84 4.63 -8.02
CA VAL A 61 -18.44 3.53 -8.78
C VAL A 61 -18.87 4.01 -10.16
N ALA A 62 -19.54 5.17 -10.27
CA ALA A 62 -19.95 5.74 -11.55
C ALA A 62 -18.73 6.13 -12.41
N LYS A 63 -17.69 6.73 -11.80
CA LYS A 63 -16.42 7.01 -12.48
C LYS A 63 -15.75 5.70 -12.94
N GLY A 64 -15.74 4.66 -12.13
CA GLY A 64 -15.19 3.35 -12.47
C GLY A 64 -15.88 2.71 -13.66
N LEU A 65 -17.23 2.72 -13.69
CA LEU A 65 -18.01 2.20 -14.82
C LEU A 65 -17.71 2.97 -16.11
N LYS A 66 -17.61 4.31 -16.06
CA LYS A 66 -17.20 5.12 -17.21
C LYS A 66 -15.81 4.77 -17.72
N TRP A 67 -14.86 4.55 -16.81
CA TRP A 67 -13.49 4.17 -17.16
C TRP A 67 -13.38 2.78 -17.78
N MET A 68 -14.25 1.85 -17.42
CA MET A 68 -14.26 0.50 -18.01
C MET A 68 -14.52 0.49 -19.53
N LEU A 69 -15.07 1.57 -20.09
CA LEU A 69 -15.33 1.68 -21.53
C LEU A 69 -14.06 1.96 -22.35
N SER A 70 -12.93 2.25 -21.72
CA SER A 70 -11.64 2.52 -22.39
C SER A 70 -10.58 1.48 -22.03
N SER A 71 -9.90 0.93 -23.02
CA SER A 71 -8.81 -0.06 -22.83
C SER A 71 -7.53 0.56 -22.23
N THR A 72 -7.39 1.88 -22.28
CA THR A 72 -6.25 2.66 -21.73
C THR A 72 -6.57 3.33 -20.41
N SER A 73 -7.78 3.15 -19.91
CA SER A 73 -8.21 3.72 -18.63
C SER A 73 -7.32 3.29 -17.45
N PRO A 74 -7.07 4.18 -16.46
CA PRO A 74 -6.33 3.84 -15.26
C PRO A 74 -7.04 2.83 -14.36
N PHE A 75 -8.33 2.56 -14.59
CA PHE A 75 -9.14 1.60 -13.82
C PHE A 75 -9.86 0.59 -14.74
N TYR A 76 -9.86 -0.69 -14.34
CA TYR A 76 -10.55 -1.75 -15.06
C TYR A 76 -10.98 -2.88 -14.12
N ILE A 77 -12.18 -3.40 -14.35
CA ILE A 77 -12.64 -4.67 -13.74
C ILE A 77 -12.86 -5.67 -14.87
N LYS A 78 -12.14 -6.79 -14.83
CA LYS A 78 -12.36 -7.89 -15.78
C LYS A 78 -13.70 -8.58 -15.47
N PRO A 79 -14.68 -8.56 -16.39
CA PRO A 79 -15.94 -9.26 -16.16
C PRO A 79 -15.70 -10.75 -15.94
N ARG A 80 -16.21 -11.30 -14.84
CA ARG A 80 -16.15 -12.71 -14.49
C ARG A 80 -17.30 -13.08 -13.55
N LEU A 81 -17.76 -14.32 -13.64
CA LEU A 81 -18.72 -14.87 -12.69
C LEU A 81 -17.94 -15.35 -11.45
N ASP A 82 -17.90 -14.51 -10.45
CA ASP A 82 -17.12 -14.68 -9.21
C ASP A 82 -17.93 -14.11 -8.06
N LEU A 83 -18.41 -14.99 -7.19
CA LEU A 83 -19.28 -14.60 -6.06
C LEU A 83 -18.57 -13.66 -5.08
N ASP A 84 -17.26 -13.86 -4.87
CA ASP A 84 -16.46 -13.01 -3.98
C ASP A 84 -16.32 -11.59 -4.56
N LEU A 85 -16.15 -11.48 -5.90
CA LEU A 85 -16.16 -10.19 -6.59
C LEU A 85 -17.51 -9.50 -6.48
N ILE A 86 -18.61 -10.24 -6.64
CA ILE A 86 -19.97 -9.69 -6.53
C ILE A 86 -20.23 -9.20 -5.10
N LYS A 87 -19.92 -10.02 -4.09
CA LYS A 87 -20.05 -9.67 -2.66
C LYS A 87 -19.20 -8.44 -2.32
N TRP A 88 -17.94 -8.43 -2.76
CA TRP A 88 -17.04 -7.30 -2.57
C TRP A 88 -17.58 -6.04 -3.26
N GLY A 89 -18.04 -6.12 -4.51
CA GLY A 89 -18.55 -5.01 -5.29
C GLY A 89 -19.81 -4.39 -4.68
N LEU A 90 -20.75 -5.21 -4.20
CA LEU A 90 -21.96 -4.75 -3.50
C LEU A 90 -21.60 -4.05 -2.17
N THR A 91 -20.65 -4.63 -1.43
CA THR A 91 -20.17 -4.03 -0.18
C THR A 91 -19.43 -2.71 -0.45
N PHE A 92 -18.55 -2.67 -1.46
CA PHE A 92 -17.86 -1.46 -1.89
C PHE A 92 -18.84 -0.34 -2.28
N TRP A 93 -19.87 -0.67 -3.06
CA TRP A 93 -20.91 0.30 -3.42
C TRP A 93 -21.63 0.87 -2.19
N ARG A 94 -22.06 0.01 -1.24
CA ARG A 94 -22.70 0.43 0.01
C ARG A 94 -21.77 1.30 0.86
N ARG A 95 -20.49 0.93 0.95
CA ARG A 95 -19.47 1.63 1.74
C ARG A 95 -18.96 2.92 1.09
N SER A 96 -19.24 3.14 -0.20
CA SER A 96 -18.94 4.41 -0.89
C SER A 96 -19.95 5.53 -0.58
N ALA A 97 -20.92 5.32 0.31
CA ALA A 97 -21.82 6.36 0.77
C ALA A 97 -21.04 7.43 1.57
N ARG A 98 -21.43 8.72 1.39
CA ARG A 98 -20.75 9.87 1.99
C ARG A 98 -20.62 9.75 3.52
N SER A 99 -21.70 9.35 4.19
CA SER A 99 -21.71 9.18 5.65
C SER A 99 -20.75 8.09 6.17
N VAL A 100 -20.44 7.08 5.34
CA VAL A 100 -19.46 6.03 5.68
C VAL A 100 -18.06 6.54 5.43
N MET A 101 -17.82 7.17 4.28
CA MET A 101 -16.52 7.78 3.96
C MET A 101 -16.09 8.77 5.05
N GLU A 102 -16.97 9.70 5.44
CA GLU A 102 -16.68 10.72 6.48
C GLU A 102 -16.30 10.09 7.83
N LYS A 103 -16.92 8.96 8.21
CA LYS A 103 -16.54 8.20 9.42
C LYS A 103 -15.16 7.56 9.32
N ASN A 104 -14.73 7.19 8.11
CA ASN A 104 -13.48 6.48 7.86
C ASN A 104 -12.29 7.43 7.70
N VAL A 105 -12.52 8.71 7.38
CA VAL A 105 -11.47 9.73 7.18
C VAL A 105 -10.61 9.91 8.43
N LEU A 106 -11.22 10.14 9.59
CA LEU A 106 -10.48 10.42 10.82
C LEU A 106 -9.58 9.25 11.27
N PRO A 107 -10.09 7.99 11.37
CA PRO A 107 -9.24 6.86 11.71
C PRO A 107 -8.10 6.63 10.71
N LEU A 108 -8.39 6.77 9.41
CA LEU A 108 -7.36 6.62 8.37
C LEU A 108 -6.28 7.69 8.48
N ASN A 109 -6.69 8.95 8.64
CA ASN A 109 -5.76 10.07 8.81
C ASN A 109 -4.88 9.90 10.06
N GLN A 110 -5.46 9.51 11.19
CA GLN A 110 -4.71 9.25 12.42
C GLN A 110 -3.67 8.14 12.21
N LEU A 111 -4.06 7.03 11.57
CA LEU A 111 -3.14 5.93 11.28
C LEU A 111 -2.03 6.35 10.31
N LEU A 112 -2.34 7.14 9.27
CA LEU A 112 -1.36 7.66 8.31
C LEU A 112 -0.33 8.59 8.98
N GLN A 113 -0.78 9.54 9.78
CA GLN A 113 0.13 10.47 10.47
C GLN A 113 1.03 9.76 11.48
N THR A 114 0.46 8.86 12.30
CA THR A 114 1.25 8.07 13.25
C THR A 114 2.22 7.14 12.52
N SER A 115 1.78 6.49 11.44
CA SER A 115 2.64 5.61 10.64
C SER A 115 3.80 6.37 10.00
N ARG A 116 3.59 7.63 9.55
CA ARG A 116 4.66 8.50 9.06
C ARG A 116 5.70 8.77 10.13
N ALA A 117 5.28 9.16 11.33
CA ALA A 117 6.18 9.38 12.46
C ALA A 117 6.98 8.12 12.80
N LEU A 118 6.30 6.97 12.92
CA LEU A 118 6.95 5.68 13.17
C LEU A 118 7.90 5.24 12.03
N THR A 119 7.62 5.62 10.78
CA THR A 119 8.54 5.37 9.66
C THR A 119 9.81 6.22 9.79
N THR A 120 9.67 7.47 10.26
CA THR A 120 10.82 8.32 10.59
C THR A 120 11.65 7.75 11.74
N ASP A 121 11.02 7.16 12.76
CA ASP A 121 11.73 6.46 13.84
C ASP A 121 12.52 5.24 13.31
N ILE A 122 11.91 4.46 12.43
CA ILE A 122 12.61 3.34 11.74
C ILE A 122 13.77 3.87 10.90
N LYS A 123 13.59 4.99 10.18
CA LYS A 123 14.67 5.66 9.43
C LYS A 123 15.85 6.00 10.33
N ASN A 124 15.58 6.56 11.50
CA ASN A 124 16.61 6.94 12.46
C ASN A 124 17.33 5.71 13.06
N ASP A 125 16.57 4.64 13.36
CA ASP A 125 17.11 3.37 13.89
C ASP A 125 18.00 2.63 12.85
N LEU A 126 17.65 2.73 11.54
CA LEU A 126 18.31 2.02 10.44
C LEU A 126 19.30 2.88 9.63
N GLY A 127 19.48 4.16 9.97
CA GLY A 127 20.44 5.06 9.31
C GLY A 127 20.03 5.50 7.88
N ASN A 128 18.73 5.57 7.57
CA ASN A 128 18.19 6.00 6.27
C ASN A 128 18.72 5.23 5.04
N SER A 129 19.03 3.97 5.21
CA SER A 129 19.54 3.11 4.15
C SER A 129 18.52 2.84 3.02
N PHE A 130 17.27 3.22 3.21
CA PHE A 130 16.18 3.09 2.24
C PHE A 130 15.77 4.40 1.56
N LEU A 131 16.64 5.42 1.60
CA LEU A 131 16.54 6.66 0.83
C LEU A 131 15.24 7.45 1.10
N MET A 132 14.76 7.48 2.34
CA MET A 132 13.59 8.27 2.69
C MET A 132 13.91 9.77 2.59
N GLN A 133 13.07 10.52 1.85
CA GLN A 133 13.14 11.96 1.72
C GLN A 133 11.81 12.59 2.12
N GLU A 134 11.87 13.68 2.88
CA GLU A 134 10.74 14.40 3.46
C GLU A 134 10.59 15.76 2.76
N VAL A 135 10.41 15.71 1.44
CA VAL A 135 10.32 16.90 0.56
C VAL A 135 8.90 17.25 0.14
N GLY A 136 7.92 16.51 0.62
CA GLY A 136 6.53 16.64 0.20
C GLY A 136 6.21 15.81 -1.04
N CYS A 137 4.97 15.96 -1.55
CA CYS A 137 4.47 15.35 -2.78
C CYS A 137 3.68 16.37 -3.60
N LEU A 138 3.89 16.39 -4.91
CA LEU A 138 3.18 17.26 -5.85
C LEU A 138 1.98 16.52 -6.47
N MET A 139 0.77 17.07 -6.32
CA MET A 139 -0.40 16.68 -7.07
C MET A 139 -0.51 17.58 -8.30
N LEU A 140 -0.13 17.09 -9.47
CA LEU A 140 -0.04 17.86 -10.71
C LEU A 140 -1.30 17.67 -11.57
N TYR A 141 -1.84 18.77 -12.11
CA TYR A 141 -3.04 18.74 -12.92
C TYR A 141 -2.91 19.56 -14.22
N LYS A 142 -3.67 19.14 -15.24
CA LYS A 142 -3.73 19.75 -16.57
C LYS A 142 -5.12 20.29 -16.91
N SER A 143 -6.19 19.70 -16.37
CA SER A 143 -7.55 20.13 -16.63
C SER A 143 -8.06 21.14 -15.60
N ALA A 144 -8.93 22.06 -16.03
CA ALA A 144 -9.59 23.01 -15.12
C ALA A 144 -10.54 22.32 -14.13
N GLU A 145 -11.09 21.15 -14.50
CA GLU A 145 -11.94 20.35 -13.63
C GLU A 145 -11.12 19.76 -12.48
N THR A 146 -9.95 19.21 -12.78
CA THR A 146 -9.04 18.65 -11.77
C THR A 146 -8.45 19.75 -10.88
N GLU A 147 -8.07 20.90 -11.43
CA GLU A 147 -7.63 22.06 -10.65
C GLU A 147 -8.67 22.45 -9.59
N LYS A 148 -9.92 22.65 -10.01
CA LYS A 148 -10.99 22.98 -9.07
C LYS A 148 -11.15 21.93 -7.97
N HIS A 149 -11.14 20.67 -8.33
CA HIS A 149 -11.26 19.54 -7.37
C HIS A 149 -10.10 19.51 -6.38
N GLU A 150 -8.86 19.65 -6.86
CA GLU A 150 -7.67 19.64 -5.97
C GLU A 150 -7.65 20.84 -5.01
N ILE A 151 -8.12 22.03 -5.47
CA ILE A 151 -8.25 23.20 -4.59
C ILE A 151 -9.33 22.97 -3.51
N GLU A 152 -10.46 22.34 -3.86
CA GLU A 152 -11.49 21.96 -2.89
C GLU A 152 -10.93 20.98 -1.84
N LEU A 153 -10.13 20.00 -2.27
CA LEU A 153 -9.46 19.05 -1.37
C LEU A 153 -8.46 19.72 -0.41
N CYS A 154 -7.81 20.81 -0.81
CA CYS A 154 -6.93 21.57 0.08
C CYS A 154 -7.66 22.07 1.32
N ALA A 155 -8.91 22.53 1.19
CA ALA A 155 -9.69 22.98 2.34
C ALA A 155 -10.01 21.83 3.30
N GLU A 156 -10.35 20.64 2.78
CA GLU A 156 -10.58 19.45 3.59
C GLU A 156 -9.29 18.97 4.27
N ALA A 157 -8.17 18.96 3.55
CA ALA A 157 -6.85 18.60 4.10
C ALA A 157 -6.44 19.53 5.24
N ASN A 158 -6.54 20.86 5.04
CA ASN A 158 -6.18 21.85 6.05
C ASN A 158 -7.06 21.74 7.33
N ALA A 159 -8.34 21.39 7.17
CA ALA A 159 -9.23 21.12 8.30
C ALA A 159 -8.82 19.89 9.13
N LEU A 160 -8.05 18.96 8.54
CA LEU A 160 -7.46 17.80 9.21
C LEU A 160 -6.02 18.02 9.70
N GLY A 161 -5.51 19.27 9.62
CA GLY A 161 -4.15 19.61 10.01
C GLY A 161 -3.08 19.20 8.97
N ILE A 162 -3.49 18.91 7.74
CA ILE A 162 -2.58 18.59 6.62
C ILE A 162 -2.36 19.88 5.82
N GLU A 163 -1.16 20.46 5.94
CA GLU A 163 -0.79 21.68 5.22
C GLU A 163 -0.76 21.44 3.71
N THR A 164 -1.20 22.45 2.94
CA THR A 164 -1.19 22.45 1.48
C THR A 164 -0.72 23.78 0.92
N SER A 165 -0.07 23.75 -0.24
CA SER A 165 0.32 24.94 -0.99
C SER A 165 -0.05 24.76 -2.47
N VAL A 166 -0.82 25.71 -3.01
CA VAL A 166 -1.27 25.70 -4.42
C VAL A 166 -0.30 26.52 -5.27
N PHE A 167 0.14 25.98 -6.39
CA PHE A 167 1.06 26.61 -7.33
C PHE A 167 0.48 26.62 -8.74
N ASP A 168 0.71 27.71 -9.47
CA ASP A 168 0.51 27.76 -10.92
C ASP A 168 1.64 27.04 -11.67
N ALA A 169 1.57 27.00 -13.00
CA ALA A 169 2.56 26.33 -13.83
C ALA A 169 3.99 26.87 -13.61
N LYS A 170 4.14 28.18 -13.39
CA LYS A 170 5.45 28.80 -13.13
C LYS A 170 5.99 28.38 -11.78
N GLY A 171 5.17 28.39 -10.74
CA GLY A 171 5.56 27.94 -9.40
C GLY A 171 5.97 26.47 -9.38
N ILE A 172 5.27 25.60 -10.13
CA ILE A 172 5.68 24.18 -10.28
C ILE A 172 7.02 24.07 -10.99
N GLN A 173 7.26 24.86 -12.05
CA GLN A 173 8.55 24.84 -12.74
C GLN A 173 9.71 25.32 -11.85
N GLU A 174 9.46 26.25 -10.92
CA GLU A 174 10.45 26.70 -9.93
C GLU A 174 10.75 25.60 -8.89
N LEU A 175 9.76 24.77 -8.54
CA LEU A 175 9.95 23.62 -7.65
C LEU A 175 10.72 22.47 -8.32
N GLU A 176 10.57 22.29 -9.64
CA GLU A 176 11.20 21.24 -10.46
C GLU A 176 12.17 21.85 -11.49
N PRO A 177 13.32 22.43 -11.06
CA PRO A 177 14.19 23.22 -11.95
C PRO A 177 14.99 22.38 -12.94
N GLU A 178 15.15 21.07 -12.71
CA GLU A 178 15.98 20.19 -13.55
C GLU A 178 15.25 19.63 -14.76
N VAL A 179 13.91 19.65 -14.75
CA VAL A 179 13.05 19.06 -15.78
C VAL A 179 12.01 20.07 -16.26
N GLU A 180 11.63 19.98 -17.54
CA GLU A 180 10.50 20.75 -18.06
C GLU A 180 9.19 20.16 -17.60
N VAL A 181 8.31 20.99 -16.99
CA VAL A 181 7.02 20.55 -16.46
C VAL A 181 5.87 21.21 -17.24
N ASN A 182 5.12 20.41 -17.97
CA ASN A 182 3.95 20.85 -18.73
C ASN A 182 2.67 20.57 -17.96
N VAL A 183 2.24 21.52 -17.14
CA VAL A 183 1.04 21.44 -16.29
C VAL A 183 0.27 22.74 -16.30
N ARG A 184 -0.97 22.71 -15.84
CA ARG A 184 -1.73 23.91 -15.51
C ARG A 184 -1.36 24.46 -14.12
N GLY A 185 -1.02 23.57 -13.20
CA GLY A 185 -0.60 23.85 -11.84
C GLY A 185 -0.49 22.59 -11.01
N GLY A 186 -0.37 22.76 -9.72
CA GLY A 186 -0.29 21.64 -8.77
C GLY A 186 -0.47 22.06 -7.32
N VAL A 187 -0.64 21.08 -6.46
CA VAL A 187 -0.69 21.24 -5.01
C VAL A 187 0.49 20.50 -4.41
N LEU A 188 1.27 21.17 -3.57
CA LEU A 188 2.28 20.55 -2.73
C LEU A 188 1.67 20.20 -1.38
N TYR A 189 1.90 18.95 -0.94
CA TYR A 189 1.62 18.45 0.40
C TYR A 189 2.96 18.27 1.14
N PRO A 190 3.41 19.25 1.93
CA PRO A 190 4.74 19.22 2.57
C PRO A 190 4.93 18.07 3.56
N MET A 191 3.85 17.59 4.16
CA MET A 191 3.89 16.50 5.14
C MET A 191 4.16 15.13 4.52
N ASP A 192 4.00 14.99 3.20
CA ASP A 192 4.27 13.74 2.51
C ASP A 192 5.79 13.50 2.39
N ALA A 193 6.14 12.25 2.25
CA ALA A 193 7.51 11.79 2.04
C ALA A 193 7.54 10.67 1.01
N HIS A 194 8.72 10.26 0.60
CA HIS A 194 8.90 9.08 -0.24
C HIS A 194 10.17 8.32 0.16
N LEU A 195 10.25 7.09 -0.27
CA LEU A 195 11.38 6.20 -0.01
C LEU A 195 11.52 5.16 -1.13
N SER A 196 12.62 4.41 -1.11
CA SER A 196 12.79 3.21 -1.94
C SER A 196 12.20 1.98 -1.23
N PRO A 197 11.04 1.45 -1.67
CA PRO A 197 10.45 0.27 -1.01
C PRO A 197 11.33 -0.96 -1.07
N SER A 198 12.06 -1.15 -2.18
CA SER A 198 12.97 -2.28 -2.34
C SER A 198 14.13 -2.21 -1.33
N GLU A 199 14.71 -1.04 -1.12
CA GLU A 199 15.79 -0.86 -0.15
C GLU A 199 15.24 -0.95 1.29
N TRP A 200 14.04 -0.43 1.56
CA TRP A 200 13.41 -0.56 2.86
C TRP A 200 13.17 -2.02 3.25
N MET A 201 12.59 -2.81 2.34
CA MET A 201 12.37 -4.25 2.59
C MET A 201 13.67 -5.01 2.80
N LYS A 202 14.71 -4.75 1.99
CA LYS A 202 16.03 -5.38 2.17
C LYS A 202 16.66 -5.01 3.51
N THR A 203 16.58 -3.73 3.88
CA THR A 203 17.14 -3.23 5.14
C THR A 203 16.41 -3.82 6.35
N LEU A 204 15.06 -3.85 6.33
CA LEU A 204 14.28 -4.48 7.38
C LEU A 204 14.60 -5.98 7.49
N HIS A 205 14.64 -6.69 6.36
CA HIS A 205 14.96 -8.12 6.34
C HIS A 205 16.32 -8.38 7.01
N LYS A 206 17.37 -7.68 6.57
CA LYS A 206 18.72 -7.80 7.16
C LYS A 206 18.72 -7.50 8.66
N LYS A 207 18.07 -6.41 9.07
CA LYS A 207 17.99 -6.02 10.48
C LYS A 207 17.28 -7.07 11.33
N LEU A 208 16.24 -7.67 10.79
CA LEU A 208 15.46 -8.71 11.46
C LEU A 208 16.24 -10.02 11.60
N GLU A 209 16.99 -10.42 10.56
CA GLU A 209 17.91 -11.59 10.65
C GLU A 209 18.98 -11.37 11.71
N GLU A 210 19.61 -10.18 11.73
CA GLU A 210 20.58 -9.79 12.77
C GLU A 210 19.95 -9.76 14.18
N GLY A 211 18.63 -9.45 14.27
CA GLY A 211 17.84 -9.49 15.50
C GLY A 211 17.34 -10.88 15.91
N GLY A 212 17.72 -11.94 15.18
CA GLY A 212 17.35 -13.33 15.49
C GLY A 212 15.97 -13.75 14.97
N VAL A 213 15.31 -12.96 14.11
CA VAL A 213 14.07 -13.38 13.45
C VAL A 213 14.36 -14.48 12.44
N GLN A 214 13.62 -15.57 12.51
CA GLN A 214 13.73 -16.67 11.57
C GLN A 214 12.90 -16.36 10.30
N PHE A 215 13.50 -16.58 9.12
CA PHE A 215 12.82 -16.47 7.83
C PHE A 215 12.70 -17.85 7.16
N LEU A 216 11.46 -18.25 6.88
CA LEU A 216 11.12 -19.43 6.10
C LEU A 216 10.58 -18.96 4.74
N LEU A 217 11.52 -18.60 3.84
CA LEU A 217 11.20 -18.18 2.49
C LEU A 217 11.00 -19.37 1.56
N GLN A 218 10.30 -19.12 0.43
CA GLN A 218 9.91 -20.18 -0.53
C GLN A 218 9.21 -21.33 0.20
N THR A 219 8.33 -20.97 1.17
CA THR A 219 7.63 -21.92 2.05
C THR A 219 6.15 -21.60 1.99
N GLU A 220 5.37 -22.53 1.45
CA GLU A 220 3.92 -22.35 1.28
C GLU A 220 3.15 -22.85 2.51
N VAL A 221 2.26 -22.01 3.01
CA VAL A 221 1.32 -22.40 4.06
C VAL A 221 0.19 -23.22 3.45
N LEU A 222 0.03 -24.44 3.92
CA LEU A 222 -0.97 -25.41 3.41
C LEU A 222 -2.19 -25.52 4.32
N GLY A 223 -2.07 -25.09 5.58
CA GLY A 223 -3.17 -25.17 6.55
C GLY A 223 -2.71 -24.87 7.97
N PHE A 224 -3.57 -25.17 8.94
CA PHE A 224 -3.36 -24.88 10.36
C PHE A 224 -3.86 -26.01 11.24
N GLU A 225 -3.14 -26.29 12.32
CA GLU A 225 -3.67 -27.11 13.42
C GLU A 225 -4.35 -26.21 14.44
N LYS A 226 -5.49 -26.67 14.94
CA LYS A 226 -6.36 -25.92 15.85
C LYS A 226 -6.70 -26.75 17.08
N ALA A 227 -6.69 -26.12 18.26
CA ALA A 227 -7.22 -26.70 19.51
C ALA A 227 -8.23 -25.74 20.12
N GLY A 228 -9.50 -26.09 20.00
CA GLY A 228 -10.60 -25.19 20.40
C GLY A 228 -10.61 -23.88 19.64
N ASN A 229 -10.49 -22.77 20.37
CA ASN A 229 -10.42 -21.42 19.82
C ASN A 229 -8.97 -20.89 19.67
N LYS A 230 -7.98 -21.78 19.54
CA LYS A 230 -6.57 -21.41 19.36
C LYS A 230 -5.99 -22.08 18.13
N VAL A 231 -5.12 -21.38 17.42
CA VAL A 231 -4.26 -21.95 16.39
C VAL A 231 -2.95 -22.37 17.04
N ASP A 232 -2.65 -23.67 17.04
CA ASP A 232 -1.46 -24.23 17.70
C ASP A 232 -0.26 -24.30 16.77
N ALA A 233 -0.50 -24.49 15.47
CA ALA A 233 0.58 -24.59 14.51
C ALA A 233 0.18 -24.20 13.08
N VAL A 234 1.18 -23.75 12.32
CA VAL A 234 1.12 -23.52 10.87
C VAL A 234 1.70 -24.75 10.18
N LEU A 235 0.93 -25.29 9.22
CA LEU A 235 1.33 -26.42 8.39
C LEU A 235 1.86 -25.88 7.05
N THR A 236 3.06 -26.29 6.65
CA THR A 236 3.69 -25.83 5.42
C THR A 236 4.17 -27.03 4.58
N ASP A 237 4.57 -26.77 3.35
CA ASP A 237 5.22 -27.74 2.47
C ASP A 237 6.59 -28.21 2.98
N LYS A 238 7.17 -27.52 3.99
CA LYS A 238 8.47 -27.86 4.59
C LYS A 238 8.38 -28.36 6.03
N GLY A 239 7.19 -28.44 6.60
CA GLY A 239 6.99 -28.95 7.94
C GLY A 239 5.96 -28.20 8.76
N LYS A 240 5.91 -28.50 10.05
CA LYS A 240 4.98 -27.93 11.02
C LYS A 240 5.73 -27.00 11.98
N TYR A 241 5.12 -25.82 12.24
CA TYR A 241 5.69 -24.80 13.11
C TYR A 241 4.67 -24.38 14.16
N ASN A 242 4.97 -24.62 15.42
CA ASN A 242 4.09 -24.24 16.54
C ASN A 242 4.19 -22.75 16.84
N CYS A 243 3.07 -22.14 17.24
CA CYS A 243 3.00 -20.72 17.61
C CYS A 243 2.12 -20.49 18.85
N ASP A 244 2.46 -19.44 19.60
CA ASP A 244 1.61 -18.87 20.63
C ASP A 244 0.65 -17.83 20.04
N GLU A 245 1.12 -17.05 19.06
CA GLU A 245 0.38 -16.05 18.32
C GLU A 245 0.59 -16.24 16.81
N LEU A 246 -0.47 -16.06 16.02
CA LEU A 246 -0.44 -16.11 14.57
C LEU A 246 -0.85 -14.76 13.98
N VAL A 247 -0.02 -14.19 13.11
CA VAL A 247 -0.31 -12.97 12.35
C VAL A 247 -0.45 -13.31 10.87
N LEU A 248 -1.62 -13.06 10.28
CA LEU A 248 -1.83 -13.20 8.84
C LEU A 248 -1.64 -11.84 8.15
N ALA A 249 -0.54 -11.70 7.40
CA ALA A 249 -0.14 -10.52 6.63
C ALA A 249 0.03 -10.83 5.13
N ALA A 250 -0.77 -11.77 4.59
CA ALA A 250 -0.60 -12.39 3.27
C ALA A 250 -1.04 -11.52 2.07
N GLY A 251 -1.23 -10.20 2.26
CA GLY A 251 -1.57 -9.26 1.18
C GLY A 251 -2.83 -9.67 0.42
N SER A 252 -2.75 -9.75 -0.91
CA SER A 252 -3.90 -10.13 -1.75
C SER A 252 -4.28 -11.61 -1.66
N TRP A 253 -3.44 -12.46 -1.06
CA TRP A 253 -3.73 -13.87 -0.76
C TRP A 253 -4.34 -14.09 0.61
N LEU A 254 -4.57 -13.02 1.37
CA LEU A 254 -5.17 -13.12 2.70
C LEU A 254 -6.50 -13.89 2.71
N PRO A 255 -7.46 -13.69 1.76
CA PRO A 255 -8.67 -14.50 1.70
C PRO A 255 -8.42 -15.99 1.47
N VAL A 256 -7.38 -16.33 0.71
CA VAL A 256 -7.03 -17.74 0.43
C VAL A 256 -6.49 -18.41 1.68
N VAL A 257 -5.54 -17.75 2.35
CA VAL A 257 -4.89 -18.31 3.55
C VAL A 257 -5.86 -18.35 4.74
N SER A 258 -6.68 -17.32 4.95
CA SER A 258 -7.62 -17.27 6.07
C SER A 258 -8.75 -18.29 5.93
N LYS A 259 -9.11 -18.69 4.72
CA LYS A 259 -10.14 -19.72 4.46
C LYS A 259 -9.79 -21.08 5.07
N GLU A 260 -8.51 -21.42 5.18
CA GLU A 260 -8.03 -22.64 5.85
C GLU A 260 -8.34 -22.66 7.36
N LEU A 261 -8.59 -21.48 7.93
CA LEU A 261 -9.06 -21.30 9.30
C LEU A 261 -10.59 -21.22 9.39
N GLY A 262 -11.32 -21.23 8.28
CA GLY A 262 -12.75 -20.94 8.24
C GLY A 262 -13.08 -19.46 8.48
N VAL A 263 -12.11 -18.57 8.24
CA VAL A 263 -12.23 -17.12 8.42
C VAL A 263 -12.41 -16.45 7.07
N GLU A 264 -13.48 -15.69 6.91
CA GLU A 264 -13.76 -14.93 5.70
C GLU A 264 -13.17 -13.52 5.80
N VAL A 265 -12.30 -13.15 4.85
CA VAL A 265 -11.79 -11.78 4.69
C VAL A 265 -12.20 -11.27 3.31
N LEU A 266 -13.06 -10.26 3.28
CA LEU A 266 -13.57 -9.72 2.02
C LEU A 266 -12.56 -8.77 1.37
N LEU A 267 -11.86 -9.26 0.33
CA LEU A 267 -10.78 -8.54 -0.32
C LEU A 267 -10.71 -8.87 -1.81
N GLN A 268 -10.36 -7.87 -2.64
CA GLN A 268 -10.05 -8.08 -4.05
C GLN A 268 -8.63 -7.65 -4.39
N ALA A 269 -8.02 -8.36 -5.32
CA ALA A 269 -6.68 -8.04 -5.83
C ALA A 269 -6.76 -7.00 -6.95
N GLY A 270 -6.15 -5.84 -6.72
CA GLY A 270 -6.03 -4.75 -7.69
C GLY A 270 -4.64 -4.69 -8.31
N LYS A 271 -4.48 -5.20 -9.54
CA LYS A 271 -3.20 -5.19 -10.26
C LYS A 271 -2.79 -3.79 -10.64
N GLY A 272 -1.58 -3.42 -10.30
CA GLY A 272 -0.91 -2.22 -10.76
C GLY A 272 0.39 -2.56 -11.50
N TYR A 273 0.90 -1.59 -12.22
CA TYR A 273 2.13 -1.71 -12.99
C TYR A 273 3.12 -0.66 -12.54
N SER A 274 4.41 -1.01 -12.55
CA SER A 274 5.47 -0.02 -12.40
C SER A 274 6.67 -0.29 -13.32
N MET A 275 7.41 0.78 -13.62
CA MET A 275 8.63 0.78 -14.40
C MET A 275 9.65 1.59 -13.64
N THR A 276 10.86 1.07 -13.49
CA THR A 276 11.96 1.78 -12.84
C THR A 276 13.06 2.04 -13.84
N PHE A 277 13.45 3.30 -13.96
CA PHE A 277 14.54 3.78 -14.81
C PHE A 277 15.73 4.07 -13.91
N ALA A 278 16.88 3.49 -14.23
CA ALA A 278 18.14 3.72 -13.52
C ALA A 278 18.95 4.84 -14.20
N ASP A 279 19.96 5.34 -13.49
CA ASP A 279 20.96 6.25 -13.99
C ASP A 279 20.37 7.52 -14.65
N MET A 280 19.37 8.11 -13.99
CA MET A 280 18.72 9.33 -14.44
C MET A 280 19.72 10.49 -14.42
N MET A 281 20.01 11.06 -15.60
CA MET A 281 20.86 12.26 -15.74
C MET A 281 20.17 13.51 -15.18
N LYS A 282 18.85 13.62 -15.40
CA LYS A 282 17.95 14.60 -14.78
C LYS A 282 16.84 13.82 -14.09
N ASN A 283 16.50 14.21 -12.88
CA ASN A 283 15.44 13.55 -12.12
C ASN A 283 14.50 14.57 -11.50
N LEU A 284 13.36 14.11 -11.02
CA LEU A 284 12.45 14.95 -10.24
C LEU A 284 13.07 15.24 -8.88
N LYS A 285 12.80 16.42 -8.35
CA LYS A 285 13.12 16.78 -6.97
C LYS A 285 12.05 16.27 -6.01
N HIS A 286 10.79 16.32 -6.42
CA HIS A 286 9.65 15.87 -5.62
C HIS A 286 8.99 14.64 -6.23
N PRO A 287 8.50 13.69 -5.43
CA PRO A 287 7.56 12.71 -5.92
C PRO A 287 6.30 13.42 -6.40
N SER A 288 5.69 12.95 -7.48
CA SER A 288 4.51 13.60 -8.04
C SER A 288 3.44 12.60 -8.48
N ILE A 289 2.18 13.02 -8.38
CA ILE A 289 1.03 12.30 -8.91
C ILE A 289 0.43 13.13 -10.03
N LEU A 290 0.36 12.55 -11.22
CA LEU A 290 -0.34 13.10 -12.38
C LEU A 290 -1.83 12.79 -12.19
N VAL A 291 -2.58 13.74 -11.63
CA VAL A 291 -3.93 13.49 -11.08
C VAL A 291 -4.92 13.08 -12.16
N ASP A 292 -4.90 13.75 -13.32
CA ASP A 292 -5.80 13.43 -14.44
C ASP A 292 -5.60 12.00 -14.97
N ASP A 293 -4.32 11.51 -14.98
CA ASP A 293 -3.93 10.22 -15.54
C ASP A 293 -3.75 9.11 -14.49
N ARG A 294 -3.80 9.44 -13.19
CA ARG A 294 -3.58 8.50 -12.07
C ARG A 294 -2.23 7.80 -12.13
N VAL A 295 -1.17 8.54 -12.46
CA VAL A 295 0.20 8.06 -12.54
C VAL A 295 1.04 8.64 -11.41
N ALA A 296 1.74 7.79 -10.71
CA ALA A 296 2.69 8.13 -9.66
C ALA A 296 4.11 8.14 -10.22
N MET A 297 4.89 9.14 -9.85
CA MET A 297 6.30 9.30 -10.23
C MET A 297 7.14 9.54 -8.97
N THR A 298 8.14 8.70 -8.75
CA THR A 298 8.94 8.77 -7.53
C THR A 298 10.43 8.74 -7.84
N PRO A 299 11.18 9.81 -7.52
CA PRO A 299 12.64 9.79 -7.53
C PRO A 299 13.14 8.93 -6.37
N MET A 300 14.08 8.02 -6.61
CA MET A 300 14.68 7.11 -5.64
C MET A 300 16.21 7.13 -5.82
N GLY A 301 16.88 8.15 -5.28
CA GLY A 301 18.29 8.42 -5.59
C GLY A 301 18.47 8.75 -7.07
N ASN A 302 19.33 7.99 -7.77
CA ASN A 302 19.53 8.13 -9.21
C ASN A 302 18.52 7.38 -10.07
N GLN A 303 17.45 6.85 -9.47
CA GLN A 303 16.39 6.13 -10.17
C GLN A 303 15.11 6.96 -10.21
N LEU A 304 14.26 6.69 -11.21
CA LEU A 304 12.90 7.20 -11.31
C LEU A 304 11.94 6.02 -11.46
N ARG A 305 10.96 5.91 -10.57
CA ARG A 305 9.89 4.91 -10.67
C ARG A 305 8.60 5.55 -11.13
N LEU A 306 8.01 4.97 -12.16
CA LEU A 306 6.67 5.30 -12.64
C LEU A 306 5.72 4.17 -12.22
N GLY A 307 4.54 4.52 -11.71
CA GLY A 307 3.55 3.54 -11.33
C GLY A 307 2.13 4.02 -11.61
N GLY A 308 1.22 3.07 -11.85
CA GLY A 308 -0.18 3.44 -12.10
C GLY A 308 -1.07 2.24 -12.29
N THR A 309 -2.28 2.51 -12.75
CA THR A 309 -3.33 1.54 -13.08
C THR A 309 -3.86 0.77 -11.86
N MET A 310 -5.15 0.47 -11.92
CA MET A 310 -5.86 -0.40 -11.00
C MET A 310 -6.72 -1.38 -11.82
N GLU A 311 -6.32 -2.64 -11.84
CA GLU A 311 -7.02 -3.69 -12.60
C GLU A 311 -7.49 -4.81 -11.66
N ILE A 312 -8.80 -4.96 -11.49
CA ILE A 312 -9.40 -6.04 -10.70
C ILE A 312 -9.69 -7.21 -11.65
N SER A 313 -8.72 -8.11 -11.80
CA SER A 313 -8.75 -9.20 -12.78
C SER A 313 -8.49 -10.59 -12.18
N GLY A 314 -8.46 -10.71 -10.84
CA GLY A 314 -8.10 -11.92 -10.11
C GLY A 314 -6.60 -12.01 -9.85
N LEU A 315 -6.18 -13.08 -9.15
CA LEU A 315 -4.80 -13.27 -8.71
C LEU A 315 -3.86 -13.59 -9.88
N ASP A 316 -4.29 -14.41 -10.85
CA ASP A 316 -3.44 -15.02 -11.88
C ASP A 316 -3.62 -14.42 -13.28
N SER A 317 -4.20 -13.21 -13.39
CA SER A 317 -4.39 -12.63 -14.72
C SER A 317 -3.07 -12.14 -15.34
N PRO A 318 -2.90 -12.28 -16.67
CA PRO A 318 -1.68 -11.85 -17.35
C PRO A 318 -1.50 -10.32 -17.30
N MET A 319 -0.27 -9.87 -17.50
CA MET A 319 0.07 -8.45 -17.63
C MET A 319 -0.46 -7.89 -18.96
N LEU A 320 -1.11 -6.73 -18.91
CA LEU A 320 -1.59 -5.99 -20.07
C LEU A 320 -0.64 -4.83 -20.41
N ILE A 321 0.27 -5.04 -21.36
CA ILE A 321 1.34 -4.06 -21.72
C ILE A 321 0.76 -2.70 -22.11
N LYS A 322 -0.37 -2.64 -22.82
CA LYS A 322 -1.04 -1.38 -23.20
C LYS A 322 -1.32 -0.45 -22.01
N ARG A 323 -1.44 -1.00 -20.79
CA ARG A 323 -1.65 -0.21 -19.58
C ARG A 323 -0.35 0.42 -19.08
N ALA A 324 0.76 -0.30 -19.19
CA ALA A 324 2.09 0.26 -18.93
C ALA A 324 2.46 1.34 -19.96
N GLU A 325 2.12 1.13 -21.25
CA GLU A 325 2.29 2.13 -22.30
C GLU A 325 1.49 3.41 -22.01
N ALA A 326 0.26 3.29 -21.47
CA ALA A 326 -0.55 4.44 -21.10
C ALA A 326 0.10 5.26 -19.96
N ILE A 327 0.68 4.59 -18.94
CA ILE A 327 1.46 5.24 -17.87
C ILE A 327 2.62 6.02 -18.48
N PHE A 328 3.41 5.38 -19.33
CA PHE A 328 4.58 6.01 -19.97
C PHE A 328 4.19 7.21 -20.83
N LYS A 329 3.12 7.09 -21.61
CA LYS A 329 2.60 8.18 -22.45
C LYS A 329 2.15 9.39 -21.61
N ALA A 330 1.46 9.14 -20.50
CA ALA A 330 1.06 10.20 -19.57
C ALA A 330 2.28 10.97 -19.07
N VAL A 331 3.33 10.27 -18.62
CA VAL A 331 4.56 10.89 -18.14
C VAL A 331 5.19 11.78 -19.21
N LYS A 332 5.31 11.32 -20.45
CA LYS A 332 5.87 12.12 -21.56
C LYS A 332 5.04 13.38 -21.89
N ASN A 333 3.74 13.37 -21.58
CA ASN A 333 2.90 14.55 -21.72
C ASN A 333 3.17 15.61 -20.64
N TYR A 334 3.49 15.18 -19.41
CA TYR A 334 3.75 16.08 -18.27
C TYR A 334 5.22 16.53 -18.22
N TYR A 335 6.14 15.66 -18.61
CA TYR A 335 7.59 15.87 -18.55
C TYR A 335 8.22 15.55 -19.92
N PRO A 336 8.11 16.48 -20.89
CA PRO A 336 8.48 16.21 -22.28
C PRO A 336 9.98 15.98 -22.50
N ASP A 337 10.85 16.62 -21.68
CA ASP A 337 12.30 16.54 -21.78
C ASP A 337 12.94 15.38 -21.01
N LEU A 338 12.16 14.59 -20.24
CA LEU A 338 12.69 13.41 -19.56
C LEU A 338 13.25 12.39 -20.57
N SER A 339 14.55 12.12 -20.47
CA SER A 339 15.28 11.19 -21.35
C SER A 339 15.06 9.74 -20.96
N ILE A 340 13.81 9.27 -21.08
CA ILE A 340 13.41 7.88 -20.85
C ILE A 340 12.77 7.30 -22.12
N SER A 341 12.98 6.00 -22.35
CA SER A 341 12.32 5.22 -23.40
C SER A 341 11.47 4.10 -22.82
N PHE A 342 10.38 3.74 -23.51
CA PHE A 342 9.52 2.65 -23.03
C PHE A 342 10.35 1.36 -22.89
N PRO A 343 10.33 0.72 -21.71
CA PRO A 343 11.19 -0.43 -21.45
C PRO A 343 10.66 -1.70 -22.12
N GLY A 344 11.50 -2.72 -22.26
CA GLY A 344 11.07 -4.06 -22.64
C GLY A 344 10.10 -4.65 -21.59
N LYS A 345 9.28 -5.61 -22.01
CA LYS A 345 8.25 -6.24 -21.17
C LYS A 345 8.83 -6.82 -19.87
N GLU A 346 10.04 -7.33 -19.93
CA GLU A 346 10.77 -7.94 -18.81
C GLU A 346 11.16 -6.96 -17.71
N LYS A 347 11.17 -5.66 -18.02
CA LYS A 347 11.45 -4.57 -17.07
C LYS A 347 10.19 -3.90 -16.52
N ILE A 348 9.01 -4.40 -16.91
CA ILE A 348 7.73 -3.93 -16.39
C ILE A 348 7.33 -4.85 -15.25
N TRP A 349 7.24 -4.28 -14.05
CA TRP A 349 6.77 -4.99 -12.88
C TRP A 349 5.26 -4.87 -12.72
N SER A 350 4.62 -5.90 -12.17
CA SER A 350 3.22 -5.84 -11.76
C SER A 350 3.01 -6.44 -10.38
N GLY A 351 2.13 -5.84 -9.58
CA GLY A 351 1.80 -6.32 -8.25
C GLY A 351 0.31 -6.15 -7.92
N LEU A 352 -0.13 -6.92 -6.94
CA LEU A 352 -1.53 -7.03 -6.55
C LEU A 352 -1.79 -6.26 -5.25
N ARG A 353 -2.49 -5.12 -5.35
CA ARG A 353 -2.92 -4.33 -4.19
C ARG A 353 -4.10 -5.00 -3.50
N PRO A 354 -4.04 -5.23 -2.19
CA PRO A 354 -5.15 -5.84 -1.46
C PRO A 354 -6.23 -4.79 -1.16
N LEU A 355 -7.37 -4.85 -1.85
CA LEU A 355 -8.44 -3.85 -1.77
C LEU A 355 -9.54 -4.32 -0.82
N SER A 356 -9.66 -3.68 0.34
CA SER A 356 -10.83 -3.79 1.21
C SER A 356 -12.03 -3.02 0.63
N PRO A 357 -13.28 -3.39 0.95
CA PRO A 357 -14.45 -2.73 0.35
C PRO A 357 -14.72 -1.31 0.83
N ASP A 358 -14.20 -0.89 1.98
CA ASP A 358 -14.38 0.45 2.53
C ASP A 358 -13.13 1.33 2.44
N GLY A 359 -12.01 0.77 1.93
CA GLY A 359 -10.73 1.46 1.80
C GLY A 359 -9.89 1.52 3.08
N LEU A 360 -10.39 1.00 4.22
CA LEU A 360 -9.59 0.85 5.45
C LEU A 360 -8.88 -0.51 5.48
N PRO A 361 -7.69 -0.62 6.06
CA PRO A 361 -7.06 -1.92 6.28
C PRO A 361 -7.83 -2.75 7.32
N TYR A 362 -7.57 -4.03 7.35
CA TYR A 362 -7.90 -4.92 8.46
C TYR A 362 -6.72 -4.93 9.41
N ILE A 363 -6.95 -4.65 10.69
CA ILE A 363 -5.94 -4.74 11.74
C ILE A 363 -6.67 -5.10 13.04
N GLY A 364 -6.55 -6.33 13.47
CA GLY A 364 -7.23 -6.75 14.70
C GLY A 364 -7.17 -8.26 14.94
N ARG A 365 -7.61 -8.65 16.12
CA ARG A 365 -7.78 -10.05 16.52
C ARG A 365 -9.12 -10.56 16.00
N HIS A 366 -9.17 -11.78 15.48
CA HIS A 366 -10.42 -12.40 15.01
C HIS A 366 -11.12 -13.13 16.16
N SER A 367 -12.43 -12.95 16.32
CA SER A 367 -13.20 -13.45 17.46
C SER A 367 -13.19 -14.98 17.62
N ASN A 368 -13.10 -15.73 16.51
CA ASN A 368 -13.09 -17.20 16.54
C ASN A 368 -11.80 -17.78 17.16
N TYR A 369 -10.72 -17.01 17.20
CA TYR A 369 -9.41 -17.48 17.67
C TYR A 369 -8.75 -16.47 18.61
N SER A 370 -8.43 -16.93 19.80
CA SER A 370 -7.84 -16.07 20.85
C SER A 370 -6.42 -15.57 20.50
N ASN A 371 -5.75 -16.20 19.54
CA ASN A 371 -4.37 -15.91 19.14
C ASN A 371 -4.19 -15.64 17.64
N LEU A 372 -5.26 -15.29 16.92
CA LEU A 372 -5.18 -14.94 15.51
C LEU A 372 -5.32 -13.43 15.32
N ILE A 373 -4.29 -12.82 14.74
CA ILE A 373 -4.28 -11.41 14.33
C ILE A 373 -4.30 -11.35 12.80
N ILE A 374 -5.21 -10.54 12.26
CA ILE A 374 -5.31 -10.29 10.82
C ILE A 374 -4.84 -8.87 10.52
N THR A 375 -3.92 -8.73 9.57
CA THR A 375 -3.49 -7.44 9.06
C THR A 375 -3.36 -7.46 7.54
N GLY A 376 -4.14 -6.62 6.83
CA GLY A 376 -4.18 -6.63 5.37
C GLY A 376 -5.18 -5.62 4.81
N GLY A 377 -5.41 -5.65 3.51
CA GLY A 377 -6.39 -4.75 2.88
C GLY A 377 -5.94 -3.30 2.73
N HIS A 378 -4.65 -3.01 2.80
CA HIS A 378 -4.07 -1.66 2.78
C HIS A 378 -4.16 -0.95 1.41
N ALA A 379 -4.72 -1.58 0.40
CA ALA A 379 -4.88 -1.03 -0.95
C ALA A 379 -3.56 -0.42 -1.51
N MET A 380 -3.55 0.86 -1.87
CA MET A 380 -2.37 1.58 -2.36
C MET A 380 -1.47 2.09 -1.24
N LEU A 381 -2.00 2.17 -0.01
CA LEU A 381 -1.37 2.81 1.14
C LEU A 381 -0.47 1.86 1.95
N GLY A 382 -0.18 0.65 1.46
CA GLY A 382 0.57 -0.35 2.21
C GLY A 382 1.93 0.13 2.71
N ILE A 383 2.68 0.90 1.93
CA ILE A 383 3.95 1.53 2.35
C ILE A 383 3.67 2.61 3.40
N SER A 384 2.73 3.52 3.14
CA SER A 384 2.40 4.62 4.07
C SER A 384 1.90 4.14 5.43
N LEU A 385 1.22 3.00 5.48
CA LEU A 385 0.60 2.46 6.70
C LEU A 385 1.42 1.37 7.39
N ALA A 386 2.56 0.96 6.81
CA ALA A 386 3.27 -0.24 7.25
C ALA A 386 3.78 -0.15 8.70
N ALA A 387 4.42 0.94 9.07
CA ALA A 387 4.96 1.13 10.40
C ALA A 387 3.84 1.19 11.46
N GLY A 388 2.77 1.95 11.21
CA GLY A 388 1.61 2.05 12.09
C GLY A 388 0.87 0.72 12.26
N SER A 389 0.66 -0.01 11.16
CA SER A 389 0.04 -1.34 11.20
C SER A 389 0.91 -2.35 11.96
N GLY A 390 2.22 -2.33 11.73
CA GLY A 390 3.15 -3.19 12.44
C GLY A 390 3.17 -2.92 13.96
N LYS A 391 3.12 -1.65 14.35
CA LYS A 391 3.05 -1.26 15.77
C LYS A 391 1.73 -1.72 16.42
N LEU A 392 0.59 -1.54 15.74
CA LEU A 392 -0.70 -2.05 16.24
C LEU A 392 -0.70 -3.58 16.38
N VAL A 393 -0.12 -4.31 15.42
CA VAL A 393 0.02 -5.77 15.51
C VAL A 393 0.82 -6.18 16.75
N GLU A 394 1.91 -5.49 17.04
CA GLU A 394 2.72 -5.74 18.24
C GLU A 394 1.92 -5.46 19.51
N GLU A 395 1.25 -4.32 19.61
CA GLU A 395 0.44 -3.95 20.77
C GLU A 395 -0.68 -4.97 21.04
N ILE A 396 -1.36 -5.44 19.97
CA ILE A 396 -2.39 -6.49 20.06
C ILE A 396 -1.78 -7.83 20.51
N ALA A 397 -0.64 -8.24 19.96
CA ALA A 397 0.03 -9.49 20.31
C ALA A 397 0.56 -9.48 21.75
N SER A 398 1.04 -8.33 22.20
CA SER A 398 1.54 -8.11 23.57
C SER A 398 0.42 -7.87 24.59
N ASN A 399 -0.85 -7.78 24.14
CA ASN A 399 -2.01 -7.40 24.96
C ASN A 399 -1.81 -6.08 25.72
N THR A 400 -1.15 -5.11 25.09
CA THR A 400 -0.97 -3.74 25.57
C THR A 400 -2.03 -2.81 24.96
N PRO A 401 -2.32 -1.65 25.57
CA PRO A 401 -3.21 -0.66 24.96
C PRO A 401 -2.68 -0.21 23.59
N THR A 402 -3.57 -0.18 22.59
CA THR A 402 -3.24 0.33 21.27
C THR A 402 -3.15 1.86 21.26
N PHE A 403 -2.24 2.44 20.46
CA PHE A 403 -2.04 3.88 20.38
C PHE A 403 -3.25 4.64 19.80
N MET A 404 -4.24 3.91 19.24
CA MET A 404 -5.50 4.46 18.73
C MET A 404 -6.63 3.43 18.84
N ASP A 405 -7.87 3.90 18.65
CA ASP A 405 -9.02 2.99 18.53
C ASP A 405 -8.93 2.16 17.24
N ILE A 406 -8.87 0.84 17.37
CA ILE A 406 -8.76 -0.10 16.25
C ILE A 406 -10.11 -0.62 15.75
N LYS A 407 -11.23 -0.27 16.40
CA LYS A 407 -12.57 -0.73 16.00
C LYS A 407 -12.92 -0.45 14.54
N PRO A 408 -12.52 0.69 13.91
CA PRO A 408 -12.71 0.93 12.48
C PRO A 408 -11.99 -0.07 11.57
N PHE A 409 -10.93 -0.71 12.07
CA PHE A 409 -10.08 -1.66 11.33
C PHE A 409 -10.39 -3.12 11.63
N ASP A 410 -11.45 -3.39 12.41
CA ASP A 410 -11.87 -4.73 12.80
C ASP A 410 -11.97 -5.66 11.58
N PRO A 411 -11.31 -6.84 11.59
CA PRO A 411 -11.42 -7.83 10.51
C PRO A 411 -12.86 -8.30 10.24
N GLU A 412 -13.74 -8.22 11.21
CA GLU A 412 -15.14 -8.71 11.18
C GLU A 412 -16.18 -7.60 10.95
N ARG A 413 -15.77 -6.40 10.49
CA ARG A 413 -16.65 -5.22 10.36
C ARG A 413 -17.67 -5.28 9.20
N TYR A 414 -17.78 -6.40 8.45
CA TYR A 414 -18.75 -6.60 7.37
C TYR A 414 -19.76 -7.71 7.63
#